data_547b81e18cce4e56d967c6af052cbfc5
#
_entry.id   547b81e18cce4e56d967c6af052cbfc5
#
_cell.length_a   1.000
_cell.length_b   1.000
_cell.length_c   1.000
_cell.angle_alpha   90.00
_cell.angle_beta   90.00
_cell.angle_gamma   90.00
#
_symmetry.space_group_name_H-M   'P 1'
#
loop_
_entity.id
_entity.type
_entity.pdbx_description
1 polymer ?
#
loop_
_entity_poly.entity_id
_entity_poly.type
_entity_poly.pdbx_seq_one_letter_code
_entity_poly.pdbx_strand_id
1 'polypeptide(L)'
;MTNKIEVSKASIIAATIVIIFTALMLSPNSLTSLIFAQGPPTITINLTGSEEVPPVQTEATGVAEIIPLGMDSIAYSVNATNIEGATAGHIHLGAKGENGPIVVTLFKYDTPMNEVSENGTITADKLEGPMAGKQISDLATAGASGTLYVNVHTEQNPNGEIRGQGGSPPTS
;
A
#
# COMPACT_ATOMS: atom_id res chain seq x y z
N MET A 1 -21.81 -92.53 -19.66
CA MET A 1 -21.94 -91.24 -20.35
C MET A 1 -21.15 -90.27 -19.52
N THR A 2 -19.91 -90.06 -19.87
CA THR A 2 -18.96 -89.15 -19.14
C THR A 2 -18.73 -87.90 -19.94
N ASN A 3 -19.29 -86.82 -19.48
CA ASN A 3 -19.10 -85.52 -20.09
C ASN A 3 -17.85 -84.87 -19.59
N LYS A 4 -16.85 -84.74 -20.44
CA LYS A 4 -15.55 -84.14 -20.21
C LYS A 4 -15.67 -82.69 -20.47
N ILE A 5 -15.58 -81.87 -19.43
CA ILE A 5 -15.55 -80.41 -19.53
C ILE A 5 -14.14 -80.02 -19.82
N GLU A 6 -13.88 -79.47 -21.02
CA GLU A 6 -12.62 -78.86 -21.37
C GLU A 6 -12.50 -77.46 -20.75
N VAL A 7 -11.50 -77.28 -19.91
CA VAL A 7 -11.18 -75.97 -19.37
C VAL A 7 -10.34 -75.25 -20.38
N SER A 8 -10.93 -74.25 -21.03
CA SER A 8 -10.24 -73.32 -21.89
C SER A 8 -9.22 -72.51 -21.11
N LYS A 9 -8.00 -72.50 -21.59
CA LYS A 9 -6.93 -71.65 -21.04
C LYS A 9 -7.22 -70.19 -21.40
N ALA A 10 -7.75 -69.48 -20.41
CA ALA A 10 -7.89 -68.01 -20.50
C ALA A 10 -6.48 -67.38 -20.42
N SER A 11 -6.09 -66.72 -21.50
CA SER A 11 -4.88 -65.90 -21.56
C SER A 11 -4.97 -64.76 -20.54
N ILE A 12 -4.02 -64.77 -19.65
CA ILE A 12 -3.82 -63.60 -18.73
C ILE A 12 -3.13 -62.52 -19.56
N ILE A 13 -3.91 -61.55 -20.01
CA ILE A 13 -3.36 -60.33 -20.58
C ILE A 13 -2.91 -59.44 -19.38
N ALA A 14 -1.61 -59.40 -19.16
CA ALA A 14 -1.03 -58.44 -18.22
C ALA A 14 -1.20 -57.03 -18.83
N ALA A 15 -2.14 -56.30 -18.30
CA ALA A 15 -2.28 -54.88 -18.59
C ALA A 15 -1.17 -54.13 -17.88
N THR A 16 -0.11 -53.84 -18.64
CA THR A 16 0.98 -52.96 -18.19
C THR A 16 0.42 -51.54 -18.18
N ILE A 17 0.08 -51.05 -16.99
CA ILE A 17 -0.27 -49.63 -16.78
C ILE A 17 1.00 -48.84 -16.93
N VAL A 18 1.21 -48.22 -18.10
CA VAL A 18 2.22 -47.21 -18.31
C VAL A 18 1.72 -45.93 -17.62
N ILE A 19 2.17 -45.70 -16.41
CA ILE A 19 1.98 -44.39 -15.75
C ILE A 19 2.94 -43.43 -16.47
N ILE A 20 2.39 -42.68 -17.41
CA ILE A 20 3.08 -41.54 -17.98
C ILE A 20 3.13 -40.45 -16.91
N PHE A 21 4.22 -40.39 -16.17
CA PHE A 21 4.57 -39.21 -15.40
C PHE A 21 4.88 -38.08 -16.39
N THR A 22 3.86 -37.34 -16.79
CA THR A 22 4.09 -36.02 -17.39
C THR A 22 4.61 -35.12 -16.26
N ALA A 23 5.93 -35.10 -16.09
CA ALA A 23 6.59 -34.07 -15.31
C ALA A 23 6.23 -32.74 -16.00
N LEU A 24 5.25 -32.04 -15.43
CA LEU A 24 4.96 -30.66 -15.79
C LEU A 24 6.22 -29.88 -15.40
N MET A 25 7.12 -29.69 -16.36
CA MET A 25 8.27 -28.83 -16.22
C MET A 25 7.75 -27.40 -16.06
N LEU A 26 7.43 -27.02 -14.79
CA LEU A 26 7.26 -25.61 -14.45
C LEU A 26 8.61 -24.95 -14.74
N SER A 27 8.70 -24.17 -15.79
CA SER A 27 9.91 -23.42 -16.09
C SER A 27 10.18 -22.49 -14.92
N PRO A 28 11.43 -22.31 -14.49
CA PRO A 28 11.77 -21.41 -13.37
C PRO A 28 11.32 -19.96 -13.62
N ASN A 29 11.05 -19.58 -14.88
CA ASN A 29 10.51 -18.27 -15.26
C ASN A 29 9.02 -18.10 -14.90
N SER A 30 8.26 -19.17 -14.65
CA SER A 30 6.83 -19.07 -14.28
C SER A 30 6.62 -18.59 -12.85
N LEU A 31 7.56 -18.91 -11.94
CA LEU A 31 7.48 -18.46 -10.54
C LEU A 31 7.87 -16.99 -10.38
N THR A 32 8.83 -16.52 -11.18
CA THR A 32 9.21 -15.09 -11.21
C THR A 32 8.09 -14.22 -11.77
N SER A 33 7.33 -14.70 -12.76
CA SER A 33 6.18 -13.95 -13.31
C SER A 33 5.04 -13.78 -12.32
N LEU A 34 4.85 -14.71 -11.38
CA LEU A 34 3.81 -14.59 -10.35
C LEU A 34 4.16 -13.56 -9.26
N ILE A 35 5.45 -13.35 -8.99
CA ILE A 35 5.92 -12.37 -8.00
C ILE A 35 5.83 -10.94 -8.56
N PHE A 36 6.03 -10.76 -9.86
CA PHE A 36 5.89 -9.45 -10.53
C PHE A 36 4.46 -9.09 -10.93
N ALA A 37 3.49 -9.99 -10.77
CA ALA A 37 2.07 -9.72 -11.06
C ALA A 37 1.38 -8.90 -9.95
N GLN A 38 1.98 -8.78 -8.78
CA GLN A 38 1.57 -7.82 -7.76
C GLN A 38 2.39 -6.57 -7.96
N GLY A 39 1.71 -5.44 -8.23
CA GLY A 39 2.34 -4.12 -8.25
C GLY A 39 3.09 -3.83 -6.94
N PRO A 40 3.87 -2.75 -6.87
CA PRO A 40 4.54 -2.38 -5.64
C PRO A 40 3.54 -2.28 -4.49
N PRO A 41 3.92 -2.65 -3.25
CA PRO A 41 3.02 -2.59 -2.10
C PRO A 41 2.51 -1.15 -1.92
N THR A 42 1.20 -0.97 -1.97
CA THR A 42 0.55 0.31 -1.73
C THR A 42 0.09 0.39 -0.29
N ILE A 43 0.51 1.43 0.41
CA ILE A 43 0.06 1.74 1.77
C ILE A 43 -1.08 2.75 1.64
N THR A 44 -2.28 2.36 2.06
CA THR A 44 -3.48 3.21 2.03
C THR A 44 -3.73 3.78 3.41
N ILE A 45 -3.89 5.09 3.51
CA ILE A 45 -4.11 5.84 4.74
C ILE A 45 -5.44 6.60 4.61
N ASN A 46 -6.42 6.25 5.43
CA ASN A 46 -7.68 6.99 5.50
C ASN A 46 -7.50 8.26 6.33
N LEU A 47 -7.98 9.39 5.82
CA LEU A 47 -7.89 10.71 6.46
C LEU A 47 -9.27 11.11 6.98
N THR A 48 -9.36 11.44 8.26
CA THR A 48 -10.60 11.90 8.92
C THR A 48 -10.32 13.00 9.94
N GLY A 49 -11.31 13.82 10.24
CA GLY A 49 -11.18 14.86 11.26
C GLY A 49 -11.01 14.28 12.67
N SER A 50 -11.55 13.09 12.93
CA SER A 50 -11.45 12.43 14.25
C SER A 50 -10.02 11.98 14.60
N GLU A 51 -9.14 11.83 13.63
CA GLU A 51 -7.72 11.49 13.84
C GLU A 51 -6.84 12.74 14.05
N GLU A 52 -7.37 13.96 13.86
CA GLU A 52 -6.65 15.20 14.19
C GLU A 52 -6.44 15.37 15.69
N VAL A 53 -5.48 16.22 16.06
CA VAL A 53 -5.15 16.49 17.47
C VAL A 53 -5.11 18.00 17.71
N PRO A 54 -6.13 18.56 18.40
CA PRO A 54 -7.36 17.92 18.85
C PRO A 54 -8.26 17.50 17.68
N PRO A 55 -9.21 16.56 17.88
CA PRO A 55 -10.14 16.14 16.83
C PRO A 55 -10.95 17.31 16.26
N VAL A 56 -11.14 17.29 14.95
CA VAL A 56 -11.93 18.27 14.19
C VAL A 56 -13.27 17.65 13.80
N GLN A 57 -14.36 18.38 14.00
CA GLN A 57 -15.69 18.00 13.56
C GLN A 57 -15.88 18.48 12.13
N THR A 58 -15.83 17.57 11.18
CA THR A 58 -15.97 17.84 9.75
C THR A 58 -16.57 16.65 9.02
N GLU A 59 -17.24 16.92 7.89
CA GLU A 59 -17.68 15.90 6.94
C GLU A 59 -16.59 15.58 5.89
N ALA A 60 -15.46 16.30 5.92
CA ALA A 60 -14.34 16.05 5.05
C ALA A 60 -13.72 14.67 5.31
N THR A 61 -13.43 13.96 4.25
CA THR A 61 -12.73 12.67 4.28
C THR A 61 -11.72 12.59 3.15
N GLY A 62 -10.69 11.79 3.33
CA GLY A 62 -9.69 11.59 2.29
C GLY A 62 -9.01 10.24 2.35
N VAL A 63 -8.22 9.98 1.32
CA VAL A 63 -7.34 8.82 1.22
C VAL A 63 -5.99 9.29 0.70
N ALA A 64 -4.93 8.93 1.38
CA ALA A 64 -3.59 9.01 0.87
C ALA A 64 -3.07 7.61 0.53
N GLU A 65 -2.43 7.48 -0.62
CA GLU A 65 -1.74 6.26 -1.04
C GLU A 65 -0.24 6.54 -1.12
N ILE A 66 0.54 5.64 -0.57
CA ILE A 66 2.00 5.72 -0.52
C ILE A 66 2.55 4.46 -1.18
N ILE A 67 3.34 4.64 -2.22
CA ILE A 67 3.85 3.56 -3.07
C ILE A 67 5.39 3.68 -3.16
N PRO A 68 6.15 2.83 -2.45
CA PRO A 68 7.61 2.81 -2.60
C PRO A 68 8.02 2.45 -4.04
N LEU A 69 8.86 3.28 -4.64
CA LEU A 69 9.43 3.09 -5.99
C LEU A 69 10.91 2.69 -5.92
N GLY A 70 11.22 1.69 -5.10
CA GLY A 70 12.60 1.29 -4.81
C GLY A 70 13.14 1.97 -3.55
N MET A 71 14.45 2.30 -3.55
CA MET A 71 15.12 2.82 -2.34
C MET A 71 15.22 4.35 -2.31
N ASP A 72 15.03 5.01 -3.45
CA ASP A 72 15.38 6.43 -3.62
C ASP A 72 14.15 7.33 -3.81
N SER A 73 12.95 6.77 -3.96
CA SER A 73 11.74 7.56 -4.16
C SER A 73 10.46 6.83 -3.71
N ILE A 74 9.44 7.63 -3.43
CA ILE A 74 8.11 7.19 -3.04
C ILE A 74 7.10 7.96 -3.88
N ALA A 75 6.22 7.26 -4.62
CA ALA A 75 5.06 7.90 -5.22
C ALA A 75 3.97 8.08 -4.17
N TYR A 76 3.18 9.13 -4.32
CA TYR A 76 2.01 9.36 -3.48
C TYR A 76 0.82 9.84 -4.30
N SER A 77 -0.38 9.59 -3.79
CA SER A 77 -1.60 10.30 -4.16
C SER A 77 -2.34 10.73 -2.91
N VAL A 78 -3.03 11.86 -2.98
CA VAL A 78 -3.93 12.35 -1.92
C VAL A 78 -5.21 12.80 -2.59
N ASN A 79 -6.32 12.20 -2.18
CA ASN A 79 -7.66 12.59 -2.62
C ASN A 79 -8.50 12.91 -1.38
N ALA A 80 -9.19 14.05 -1.39
CA ALA A 80 -10.13 14.41 -0.33
C ALA A 80 -11.39 15.02 -0.93
N THR A 81 -12.53 14.71 -0.31
CA THR A 81 -13.86 15.15 -0.69
C THR A 81 -14.58 15.77 0.51
N ASN A 82 -15.65 16.53 0.25
CA ASN A 82 -16.39 17.28 1.26
C ASN A 82 -15.47 18.22 2.09
N ILE A 83 -14.40 18.70 1.48
CA ILE A 83 -13.45 19.62 2.09
C ILE A 83 -13.64 21.01 1.49
N GLU A 84 -13.57 22.03 2.30
CA GLU A 84 -13.71 23.43 1.86
C GLU A 84 -12.45 24.20 2.21
N GLY A 85 -11.95 24.96 1.21
CA GLY A 85 -10.82 25.84 1.43
C GLY A 85 -9.50 25.13 1.74
N ALA A 86 -9.23 23.97 1.14
CA ALA A 86 -7.98 23.25 1.27
C ALA A 86 -6.80 24.14 0.81
N THR A 87 -5.74 24.19 1.63
CA THR A 87 -4.57 25.03 1.40
C THR A 87 -3.29 24.23 1.17
N ALA A 88 -3.10 23.12 1.88
CA ALA A 88 -1.89 22.32 1.80
C ALA A 88 -2.12 20.90 2.30
N GLY A 89 -1.22 19.99 1.92
CA GLY A 89 -1.12 18.65 2.49
C GLY A 89 0.33 18.31 2.80
N HIS A 90 0.55 17.64 3.93
CA HIS A 90 1.88 17.33 4.43
C HIS A 90 1.99 15.90 4.95
N ILE A 91 3.24 15.42 5.01
CA ILE A 91 3.64 14.33 5.90
C ILE A 91 4.35 14.94 7.10
N HIS A 92 3.97 14.50 8.28
CA HIS A 92 4.53 14.92 9.56
C HIS A 92 5.21 13.76 10.29
N LEU A 93 6.17 14.09 11.15
CA LEU A 93 6.80 13.14 12.06
C LEU A 93 6.15 13.25 13.44
N GLY A 94 5.31 12.27 13.81
CA GLY A 94 4.61 12.21 15.07
C GLY A 94 3.91 10.86 15.23
N ALA A 95 3.85 10.36 16.46
CA ALA A 95 3.12 9.15 16.77
C ALA A 95 1.59 9.41 16.75
N LYS A 96 0.80 8.34 16.79
CA LYS A 96 -0.66 8.46 16.86
C LYS A 96 -1.08 9.27 18.10
N GLY A 97 -1.89 10.30 17.88
CA GLY A 97 -2.36 11.20 18.94
C GLY A 97 -1.37 12.31 19.34
N GLU A 98 -0.29 12.47 18.58
CA GLU A 98 0.72 13.53 18.79
C GLU A 98 0.88 14.38 17.54
N ASN A 99 0.97 15.71 17.72
CA ASN A 99 1.36 16.60 16.63
C ASN A 99 2.88 16.68 16.52
N GLY A 100 3.37 16.75 15.29
CA GLY A 100 4.79 16.80 15.00
C GLY A 100 5.14 17.72 13.84
N PRO A 101 6.43 17.95 13.61
CA PRO A 101 6.91 18.82 12.54
C PRO A 101 6.64 18.23 11.17
N ILE A 102 6.51 19.10 10.16
CA ILE A 102 6.45 18.73 8.75
C ILE A 102 7.78 18.10 8.34
N VAL A 103 7.72 17.02 7.58
CA VAL A 103 8.87 16.35 6.98
C VAL A 103 8.79 16.24 5.47
N VAL A 104 7.58 16.40 4.88
CA VAL A 104 7.37 16.51 3.43
C VAL A 104 6.15 17.40 3.17
N THR A 105 6.29 18.38 2.29
CA THR A 105 5.16 19.09 1.69
C THR A 105 4.72 18.30 0.46
N LEU A 106 3.49 17.75 0.48
CA LEU A 106 2.91 17.00 -0.63
C LEU A 106 2.37 17.95 -1.71
N PHE A 107 1.58 18.94 -1.27
CA PHE A 107 1.05 19.99 -2.12
C PHE A 107 0.81 21.27 -1.33
N LYS A 108 0.73 22.38 -2.05
CA LYS A 108 0.34 23.67 -1.53
C LYS A 108 -0.40 24.45 -2.62
N TYR A 109 -1.56 25.01 -2.29
CA TYR A 109 -2.37 25.81 -3.18
C TYR A 109 -2.18 27.31 -2.92
N ASP A 110 -2.01 28.07 -3.99
CA ASP A 110 -2.00 29.55 -3.92
C ASP A 110 -3.42 30.12 -3.72
N THR A 111 -4.42 29.37 -4.15
CA THR A 111 -5.84 29.69 -3.94
C THR A 111 -6.50 28.46 -3.33
N PRO A 112 -7.22 28.60 -2.21
CA PRO A 112 -7.88 27.48 -1.54
C PRO A 112 -8.84 26.72 -2.45
N MET A 113 -8.86 25.39 -2.31
CA MET A 113 -9.63 24.47 -3.16
C MET A 113 -10.69 23.73 -2.34
N ASN A 114 -11.81 23.35 -3.00
CA ASN A 114 -12.90 22.59 -2.36
C ASN A 114 -12.87 21.09 -2.73
N GLU A 115 -11.78 20.65 -3.29
CA GLU A 115 -11.47 19.25 -3.61
C GLU A 115 -9.96 19.10 -3.64
N VAL A 116 -9.45 17.95 -3.22
CA VAL A 116 -8.04 17.59 -3.33
C VAL A 116 -7.91 16.36 -4.21
N SER A 117 -7.11 16.47 -5.27
CA SER A 117 -6.73 15.33 -6.12
C SER A 117 -5.31 15.56 -6.59
N GLU A 118 -4.36 15.21 -5.73
CA GLU A 118 -2.94 15.47 -5.92
C GLU A 118 -2.13 14.18 -5.95
N ASN A 119 -1.07 14.20 -6.74
CA ASN A 119 -0.11 13.10 -6.80
C ASN A 119 1.30 13.62 -7.10
N GLY A 120 2.28 12.82 -6.78
CA GLY A 120 3.66 13.19 -7.03
C GLY A 120 4.66 12.12 -6.59
N THR A 121 5.91 12.55 -6.56
CA THR A 121 7.03 11.71 -6.13
C THR A 121 7.85 12.44 -5.08
N ILE A 122 8.11 11.76 -3.97
CA ILE A 122 8.98 12.20 -2.89
C ILE A 122 10.37 11.65 -3.16
N THR A 123 11.35 12.53 -3.21
CA THR A 123 12.79 12.25 -3.32
C THR A 123 13.52 12.88 -2.14
N ALA A 124 14.77 12.52 -1.89
CA ALA A 124 15.50 12.97 -0.71
C ALA A 124 15.63 14.50 -0.59
N ASP A 125 15.64 15.21 -1.72
CA ASP A 125 15.69 16.68 -1.77
C ASP A 125 14.39 17.37 -1.32
N LYS A 126 13.28 16.62 -1.25
CA LYS A 126 11.98 17.09 -0.74
C LYS A 126 11.78 16.84 0.76
N LEU A 127 12.74 16.20 1.40
CA LEU A 127 12.69 15.99 2.84
C LEU A 127 13.05 17.29 3.57
N GLU A 128 12.22 17.64 4.55
CA GLU A 128 12.35 18.90 5.29
C GLU A 128 12.28 18.69 6.81
N GLY A 129 12.46 19.77 7.57
CA GLY A 129 12.47 19.72 9.03
C GLY A 129 13.47 18.71 9.58
N PRO A 130 13.05 17.81 10.51
CA PRO A 130 13.94 16.77 11.07
C PRO A 130 14.45 15.74 10.06
N MET A 131 13.82 15.64 8.90
CA MET A 131 14.22 14.72 7.83
C MET A 131 15.10 15.40 6.75
N ALA A 132 15.36 16.71 6.84
CA ALA A 132 16.22 17.40 5.89
C ALA A 132 17.60 16.75 5.83
N GLY A 133 18.08 16.44 4.61
CA GLY A 133 19.36 15.76 4.37
C GLY A 133 19.38 14.26 4.70
N LYS A 134 18.24 13.67 5.07
CA LYS A 134 18.08 12.23 5.25
C LYS A 134 17.83 11.53 3.90
N GLN A 135 17.81 10.19 3.94
CA GLN A 135 17.49 9.36 2.78
C GLN A 135 16.01 8.98 2.77
N ILE A 136 15.48 8.56 1.62
CA ILE A 136 14.12 8.02 1.50
C ILE A 136 13.91 6.78 2.39
N SER A 137 14.96 5.97 2.59
CA SER A 137 14.94 4.84 3.51
C SER A 137 14.67 5.23 4.98
N ASP A 138 15.12 6.43 5.40
CA ASP A 138 14.83 6.94 6.75
C ASP A 138 13.35 7.30 6.90
N LEU A 139 12.76 7.95 5.87
CA LEU A 139 11.33 8.24 5.82
C LEU A 139 10.51 6.94 5.81
N ALA A 140 10.90 5.95 5.01
CA ALA A 140 10.23 4.65 4.95
C ALA A 140 10.30 3.92 6.30
N THR A 141 11.44 3.98 6.99
CA THR A 141 11.61 3.39 8.33
C THR A 141 10.69 4.07 9.36
N ALA A 142 10.60 5.39 9.35
CA ALA A 142 9.67 6.13 10.20
C ALA A 142 8.20 5.76 9.91
N GLY A 143 7.84 5.62 8.61
CA GLY A 143 6.51 5.14 8.22
C GLY A 143 6.21 3.74 8.74
N ALA A 144 7.12 2.79 8.55
CA ALA A 144 6.97 1.42 9.02
C ALA A 144 6.85 1.32 10.56
N SER A 145 7.45 2.25 11.29
CA SER A 145 7.34 2.33 12.76
C SER A 145 6.07 3.03 13.25
N GLY A 146 5.21 3.52 12.33
CA GLY A 146 3.97 4.20 12.69
C GLY A 146 4.17 5.60 13.28
N THR A 147 5.30 6.24 12.99
CA THR A 147 5.61 7.59 13.49
C THR A 147 5.45 8.69 12.43
N LEU A 148 4.76 8.37 11.33
CA LEU A 148 4.39 9.37 10.33
C LEU A 148 2.87 9.47 10.22
N TYR A 149 2.38 10.66 9.93
CA TYR A 149 0.99 10.86 9.56
C TYR A 149 0.88 11.83 8.36
N VAL A 150 -0.20 11.67 7.61
CA VAL A 150 -0.59 12.60 6.54
C VAL A 150 -1.73 13.46 7.05
N ASN A 151 -1.71 14.75 6.75
CA ASN A 151 -2.89 15.60 6.96
C ASN A 151 -3.10 16.61 5.82
N VAL A 152 -4.32 17.12 5.76
CA VAL A 152 -4.73 18.20 4.86
C VAL A 152 -5.20 19.37 5.69
N HIS A 153 -4.70 20.55 5.38
CA HIS A 153 -5.00 21.82 6.03
C HIS A 153 -6.00 22.61 5.19
N THR A 154 -6.82 23.39 5.87
CA THR A 154 -7.77 24.32 5.23
C THR A 154 -7.65 25.73 5.83
N GLU A 155 -8.33 26.72 5.24
CA GLU A 155 -8.41 28.04 5.81
C GLU A 155 -9.06 28.03 7.21
N GLN A 156 -10.05 27.16 7.41
CA GLN A 156 -10.76 27.04 8.70
C GLN A 156 -9.96 26.26 9.73
N ASN A 157 -9.20 25.27 9.29
CA ASN A 157 -8.39 24.41 10.13
C ASN A 157 -6.90 24.44 9.68
N PRO A 158 -6.20 25.55 9.97
CA PRO A 158 -4.82 25.74 9.49
C PRO A 158 -3.81 24.80 10.18
N ASN A 159 -4.19 24.13 11.25
CA ASN A 159 -3.40 23.09 11.91
C ASN A 159 -3.66 21.67 11.38
N GLY A 160 -4.67 21.51 10.52
CA GLY A 160 -5.14 20.24 9.92
C GLY A 160 -6.64 20.08 10.08
N GLU A 161 -7.33 19.67 9.03
CA GLU A 161 -8.76 19.35 9.03
C GLU A 161 -9.01 17.85 9.04
N ILE A 162 -8.23 17.10 8.25
CA ILE A 162 -8.31 15.64 8.20
C ILE A 162 -6.89 15.06 8.27
N ARG A 163 -6.76 13.99 9.05
CA ARG A 163 -5.49 13.30 9.32
C ARG A 163 -5.64 11.80 9.24
N GLY A 164 -4.56 11.11 8.89
CA GLY A 164 -4.45 9.66 8.97
C GLY A 164 -3.05 9.23 9.36
N GLN A 165 -2.94 8.29 10.31
CA GLN A 165 -1.66 7.75 10.73
C GLN A 165 -1.13 6.77 9.69
N GLY A 166 0.12 6.97 9.25
CA GLY A 166 0.87 5.99 8.52
C GLY A 166 1.29 4.83 9.43
N GLY A 167 1.35 3.63 8.88
CA GLY A 167 1.80 2.45 9.62
C GLY A 167 1.66 1.22 8.77
N SER A 168 2.32 0.12 9.17
CA SER A 168 2.05 -1.17 8.56
C SER A 168 0.59 -1.53 8.78
N PRO A 169 -0.10 -2.14 7.79
CA PRO A 169 -1.43 -2.69 8.01
C PRO A 169 -1.38 -3.62 9.22
N PRO A 170 -2.46 -3.70 10.02
CA PRO A 170 -2.49 -4.58 11.17
C PRO A 170 -2.14 -6.00 10.70
N THR A 171 -1.12 -6.59 11.31
CA THR A 171 -0.80 -8.00 11.12
C THR A 171 -1.98 -8.81 11.64
N SER A 172 -2.74 -9.40 10.72
CA SER A 172 -3.82 -10.34 11.00
C SER A 172 -3.26 -11.66 11.53
#